data_6aacb6a93e0b72ba8ab8e61eefbf5c9f
#
_entry.id   6aacb6a93e0b72ba8ab8e61eefbf5c9f
#
_cell.length_a   1.000
_cell.length_b   1.000
_cell.length_c   1.000
_cell.angle_alpha   90.00
_cell.angle_beta   90.00
_cell.angle_gamma   90.00
#
_symmetry.space_group_name_H-M   'P 1'
#
loop_
_entity.id
_entity.type
_entity.pdbx_description
1 polymer ?
#
loop_
_entity_poly.entity_id
_entity_poly.type
_entity_poly.pdbx_seq_one_letter_code
_entity_poly.pdbx_strand_id
1 'polypeptide(L)'
;CIKHFVGGSEPINGTNGSPTDLSERTLREVFFPPFEAGVKAGVMSLMTAHNELNGIPCHSNEWLMQDILRGEWNFPGFVVSDWMDIEHIHDLHATAENLKEAFYQSIMGGMDMHMHVIHWNEMVVELVREGRIPESRIDESVRRILDIKFRLGLFEQPYADEAETMKVRLCDEHRATALESARNGIVLLKNDGVLPLDASRYKKIMVTGINADDQNILGDWSAPEKDENVTTILEGLKMIAP
;
A
#
# COMPACT_ATOMS: atom_id res chain seq x y z
N CYS A 1 -3.51 -2.28 7.41
CA CYS A 1 -4.09 -2.30 6.06
C CYS A 1 -3.37 -3.33 5.22
N ILE A 2 -4.11 -4.30 4.68
CA ILE A 2 -3.57 -5.23 3.69
C ILE A 2 -3.76 -4.65 2.29
N LYS A 3 -2.74 -4.75 1.40
CA LYS A 3 -2.77 -4.11 0.08
C LYS A 3 -1.80 -4.75 -0.92
N HIS A 4 -1.97 -4.55 -2.21
CA HIS A 4 -3.08 -3.88 -2.91
C HIS A 4 -3.98 -4.94 -3.53
N PHE A 5 -5.28 -4.90 -3.28
CA PHE A 5 -6.24 -5.92 -3.70
C PHE A 5 -6.87 -5.53 -5.05
N VAL A 6 -6.59 -6.22 -6.17
CA VAL A 6 -5.77 -7.42 -6.35
C VAL A 6 -5.18 -7.43 -7.78
N GLY A 7 -4.09 -8.15 -7.97
CA GLY A 7 -3.53 -8.43 -9.30
C GLY A 7 -2.60 -7.36 -9.85
N GLY A 8 -2.34 -6.26 -9.13
CA GLY A 8 -1.48 -5.17 -9.59
C GLY A 8 -0.01 -5.53 -9.83
N SER A 9 0.42 -6.75 -9.47
CA SER A 9 1.76 -7.26 -9.78
C SER A 9 1.88 -7.96 -11.15
N GLU A 10 0.76 -8.15 -11.85
CA GLU A 10 0.70 -8.85 -13.14
C GLU A 10 0.06 -8.00 -14.25
N PRO A 11 0.44 -6.73 -14.41
CA PRO A 11 -0.12 -5.90 -15.48
C PRO A 11 0.39 -6.37 -16.85
N ILE A 12 -0.46 -6.34 -17.87
CA ILE A 12 -0.18 -6.86 -19.21
C ILE A 12 1.13 -6.34 -19.80
N ASN A 13 1.47 -5.08 -19.56
CA ASN A 13 2.66 -4.43 -20.11
C ASN A 13 3.75 -4.09 -19.08
N GLY A 14 3.61 -4.56 -17.84
CA GLY A 14 4.54 -4.26 -16.76
C GLY A 14 4.44 -2.85 -16.15
N THR A 15 3.45 -2.06 -16.55
CA THR A 15 3.24 -0.69 -16.05
C THR A 15 2.19 -0.68 -14.94
N ASN A 16 2.49 -0.03 -13.82
CA ASN A 16 1.53 0.12 -12.72
C ASN A 16 0.23 0.79 -13.19
N GLY A 17 -0.91 0.28 -12.74
CA GLY A 17 -2.23 0.76 -13.16
C GLY A 17 -2.74 0.21 -14.50
N SER A 18 -1.90 -0.53 -15.24
CA SER A 18 -2.34 -1.14 -16.50
C SER A 18 -3.27 -2.34 -16.26
N PRO A 19 -4.06 -2.72 -17.31
CA PRO A 19 -4.95 -3.88 -17.24
C PRO A 19 -4.26 -5.17 -16.79
N THR A 20 -5.00 -5.96 -16.06
CA THR A 20 -4.59 -7.30 -15.60
C THR A 20 -5.66 -8.31 -15.96
N ASP A 21 -5.30 -9.30 -16.78
CA ASP A 21 -6.20 -10.39 -17.19
C ASP A 21 -5.83 -11.66 -16.43
N LEU A 22 -6.65 -12.02 -15.46
CA LEU A 22 -6.48 -13.21 -14.63
C LEU A 22 -7.77 -14.02 -14.57
N SER A 23 -7.66 -15.32 -14.83
CA SER A 23 -8.80 -16.20 -14.61
C SER A 23 -9.19 -16.25 -13.13
N GLU A 24 -10.46 -16.47 -12.82
CA GLU A 24 -10.91 -16.69 -11.43
C GLU A 24 -10.12 -17.82 -10.75
N ARG A 25 -9.78 -18.89 -11.49
CA ARG A 25 -8.92 -19.96 -10.98
C ARG A 25 -7.58 -19.43 -10.50
N THR A 26 -6.91 -18.63 -11.33
CA THR A 26 -5.60 -18.04 -10.98
C THR A 26 -5.72 -17.10 -9.78
N LEU A 27 -6.78 -16.31 -9.72
CA LEU A 27 -7.05 -15.46 -8.56
C LEU A 27 -7.19 -16.28 -7.28
N ARG A 28 -7.99 -17.35 -7.30
CA ARG A 28 -8.23 -18.21 -6.14
C ARG A 28 -7.04 -19.06 -5.72
N GLU A 29 -6.21 -19.48 -6.66
CA GLU A 29 -5.03 -20.32 -6.37
C GLU A 29 -3.79 -19.51 -5.97
N VAL A 30 -3.64 -18.27 -6.47
CA VAL A 30 -2.39 -17.50 -6.33
C VAL A 30 -2.59 -16.18 -5.60
N PHE A 31 -3.55 -15.36 -6.02
CA PHE A 31 -3.65 -13.98 -5.57
C PHE A 31 -4.54 -13.78 -4.33
N PHE A 32 -5.61 -14.54 -4.18
CA PHE A 32 -6.53 -14.42 -3.04
C PHE A 32 -6.00 -14.99 -1.73
N PRO A 33 -5.24 -16.11 -1.70
CA PRO A 33 -4.84 -16.74 -0.45
C PRO A 33 -4.16 -15.82 0.56
N PRO A 34 -3.20 -14.93 0.20
CA PRO A 34 -2.59 -14.01 1.17
C PRO A 34 -3.58 -12.97 1.72
N PHE A 35 -4.53 -12.49 0.90
CA PHE A 35 -5.56 -11.56 1.37
C PHE A 35 -6.57 -12.24 2.29
N GLU A 36 -7.04 -13.42 1.91
CA GLU A 36 -7.94 -14.22 2.75
C GLU A 36 -7.29 -14.55 4.11
N ALA A 37 -6.01 -14.93 4.10
CA ALA A 37 -5.24 -15.15 5.33
C ALA A 37 -5.15 -13.88 6.18
N GLY A 38 -4.93 -12.72 5.56
CA GLY A 38 -4.94 -11.42 6.24
C GLY A 38 -6.30 -11.10 6.87
N VAL A 39 -7.39 -11.33 6.15
CA VAL A 39 -8.76 -11.16 6.68
C VAL A 39 -9.00 -12.08 7.88
N LYS A 40 -8.63 -13.35 7.79
CA LYS A 40 -8.71 -14.32 8.90
C LYS A 40 -7.83 -13.94 10.09
N ALA A 41 -6.71 -13.28 9.85
CA ALA A 41 -5.83 -12.74 10.90
C ALA A 41 -6.39 -11.47 11.58
N GLY A 42 -7.50 -10.92 11.09
CA GLY A 42 -8.19 -9.78 11.70
C GLY A 42 -7.69 -8.41 11.27
N VAL A 43 -7.18 -8.26 10.02
CA VAL A 43 -6.90 -6.91 9.50
C VAL A 43 -8.16 -6.06 9.49
N MET A 44 -8.01 -4.78 9.82
CA MET A 44 -9.14 -3.85 9.97
C MET A 44 -9.40 -2.98 8.74
N SER A 45 -8.47 -2.94 7.79
CA SER A 45 -8.65 -2.21 6.54
C SER A 45 -7.98 -2.94 5.37
N LEU A 46 -8.49 -2.68 4.17
CA LEU A 46 -7.96 -3.21 2.92
C LEU A 46 -7.90 -2.07 1.90
N MET A 47 -6.85 -2.04 1.09
CA MET A 47 -6.70 -1.09 -0.01
C MET A 47 -6.75 -1.83 -1.33
N THR A 48 -7.52 -1.29 -2.28
CA THR A 48 -7.63 -1.82 -3.64
C THR A 48 -6.40 -1.51 -4.49
N ALA A 49 -6.21 -2.23 -5.58
CA ALA A 49 -5.06 -2.07 -6.47
C ALA A 49 -5.36 -1.09 -7.61
N HIS A 50 -4.33 -0.42 -8.12
CA HIS A 50 -4.42 0.60 -9.18
C HIS A 50 -4.97 0.09 -10.51
N ASN A 51 -4.86 -1.20 -10.79
CA ASN A 51 -5.22 -1.80 -12.07
C ASN A 51 -6.71 -2.04 -12.22
N GLU A 52 -7.14 -2.21 -13.45
CA GLU A 52 -8.36 -2.94 -13.74
C GLU A 52 -8.09 -4.45 -13.75
N LEU A 53 -9.07 -5.22 -13.31
CA LEU A 53 -9.06 -6.67 -13.36
C LEU A 53 -10.11 -7.14 -14.34
N ASN A 54 -9.67 -7.80 -15.43
CA ASN A 54 -10.55 -8.30 -16.49
C ASN A 54 -11.50 -7.21 -17.04
N GLY A 55 -10.98 -6.00 -17.24
CA GLY A 55 -11.70 -4.86 -17.79
C GLY A 55 -12.53 -4.04 -16.79
N ILE A 56 -12.46 -4.33 -15.48
CA ILE A 56 -13.18 -3.58 -14.44
C ILE A 56 -12.15 -3.00 -13.45
N PRO A 57 -12.07 -1.67 -13.26
CA PRO A 57 -11.19 -1.08 -12.26
C PRO A 57 -11.44 -1.69 -10.88
N CYS A 58 -10.37 -2.08 -10.16
CA CYS A 58 -10.52 -2.72 -8.84
C CYS A 58 -11.33 -1.84 -7.87
N HIS A 59 -11.28 -0.52 -8.04
CA HIS A 59 -11.99 0.46 -7.21
C HIS A 59 -13.51 0.55 -7.45
N SER A 60 -14.01 -0.06 -8.52
CA SER A 60 -15.44 -0.17 -8.83
C SER A 60 -15.90 -1.60 -9.04
N ASN A 61 -15.03 -2.58 -8.76
CA ASN A 61 -15.32 -3.99 -9.00
C ASN A 61 -16.18 -4.59 -7.88
N GLU A 62 -17.49 -4.60 -8.11
CA GLU A 62 -18.48 -5.11 -7.17
C GLU A 62 -18.22 -6.59 -6.81
N TRP A 63 -17.88 -7.43 -7.79
CA TRP A 63 -17.58 -8.83 -7.56
C TRP A 63 -16.43 -9.01 -6.54
N LEU A 64 -15.33 -8.26 -6.69
CA LEU A 64 -14.22 -8.32 -5.75
C LEU A 64 -14.64 -7.90 -4.34
N MET A 65 -15.37 -6.78 -4.23
CA MET A 65 -15.64 -6.17 -2.93
C MET A 65 -16.89 -6.76 -2.25
N GLN A 66 -17.94 -7.06 -3.00
CA GLN A 66 -19.18 -7.54 -2.41
C GLN A 66 -19.22 -9.07 -2.35
N ASP A 67 -18.95 -9.76 -3.46
CA ASP A 67 -19.09 -11.21 -3.48
C ASP A 67 -17.92 -11.90 -2.77
N ILE A 68 -16.69 -11.57 -3.13
CA ILE A 68 -15.50 -12.20 -2.56
C ILE A 68 -15.21 -11.66 -1.16
N LEU A 69 -14.92 -10.35 -1.02
CA LEU A 69 -14.43 -9.80 0.23
C LEU A 69 -15.50 -9.82 1.33
N ARG A 70 -16.72 -9.35 1.03
CA ARG A 70 -17.83 -9.31 2.00
C ARG A 70 -18.57 -10.62 2.11
N GLY A 71 -18.92 -11.22 0.97
CA GLY A 71 -19.73 -12.44 0.92
C GLY A 71 -18.98 -13.69 1.35
N GLU A 72 -17.87 -14.02 0.67
CA GLU A 72 -17.14 -15.26 0.97
C GLU A 72 -16.25 -15.12 2.22
N TRP A 73 -15.50 -14.02 2.35
CA TRP A 73 -14.53 -13.87 3.44
C TRP A 73 -15.08 -13.16 4.68
N ASN A 74 -16.30 -12.62 4.62
CA ASN A 74 -16.95 -11.91 5.72
C ASN A 74 -16.08 -10.77 6.32
N PHE A 75 -15.35 -10.03 5.48
CA PHE A 75 -14.49 -8.95 5.92
C PHE A 75 -15.28 -7.83 6.61
N PRO A 76 -15.06 -7.56 7.92
CA PRO A 76 -15.85 -6.58 8.66
C PRO A 76 -15.31 -5.15 8.57
N GLY A 77 -14.05 -4.98 8.15
CA GLY A 77 -13.34 -3.70 8.13
C GLY A 77 -13.77 -2.78 6.98
N PHE A 78 -13.12 -1.64 6.82
CA PHE A 78 -13.38 -0.74 5.69
C PHE A 78 -12.41 -0.98 4.53
N VAL A 79 -12.88 -0.65 3.32
CA VAL A 79 -12.07 -0.63 2.09
C VAL A 79 -11.71 0.81 1.77
N VAL A 80 -10.42 1.09 1.58
CA VAL A 80 -9.90 2.40 1.18
C VAL A 80 -9.35 2.35 -0.24
N SER A 81 -9.51 3.43 -0.99
CA SER A 81 -8.90 3.57 -2.32
C SER A 81 -7.39 3.75 -2.20
N ASP A 82 -6.67 3.48 -3.28
CA ASP A 82 -5.32 4.00 -3.46
C ASP A 82 -5.36 5.45 -3.99
N TRP A 83 -4.21 6.06 -4.21
CA TRP A 83 -4.07 7.48 -4.55
C TRP A 83 -4.65 7.79 -5.93
N MET A 84 -5.59 8.72 -5.99
CA MET A 84 -6.29 9.19 -7.20
C MET A 84 -7.09 8.13 -7.97
N ASP A 85 -7.24 6.93 -7.47
CA ASP A 85 -7.80 5.82 -8.25
C ASP A 85 -9.31 5.90 -8.48
N ILE A 86 -10.00 6.71 -7.72
CA ILE A 86 -11.41 6.97 -8.02
C ILE A 86 -11.54 7.91 -9.21
N GLU A 87 -10.67 8.92 -9.27
CA GLU A 87 -10.54 9.81 -10.44
C GLU A 87 -10.12 9.01 -11.68
N HIS A 88 -9.23 8.05 -11.49
CA HIS A 88 -8.72 7.17 -12.56
C HIS A 88 -9.79 6.24 -13.16
N ILE A 89 -10.90 5.98 -12.49
CA ILE A 89 -12.06 5.31 -13.11
C ILE A 89 -12.55 6.10 -14.32
N HIS A 90 -12.45 7.45 -14.28
CA HIS A 90 -12.82 8.34 -15.37
C HIS A 90 -11.67 8.63 -16.34
N ASP A 91 -10.53 9.15 -15.82
CA ASP A 91 -9.49 9.77 -16.66
C ASP A 91 -8.43 8.79 -17.18
N LEU A 92 -8.22 7.64 -16.51
CA LEU A 92 -7.26 6.62 -16.91
C LEU A 92 -7.94 5.38 -17.51
N HIS A 93 -8.85 4.76 -16.76
CA HIS A 93 -9.56 3.55 -17.19
C HIS A 93 -10.72 3.84 -18.14
N ALA A 94 -11.20 5.09 -18.16
CA ALA A 94 -12.29 5.56 -19.04
C ALA A 94 -13.57 4.70 -18.95
N THR A 95 -13.86 4.13 -17.80
CA THR A 95 -15.07 3.35 -17.53
C THR A 95 -16.21 4.17 -16.93
N ALA A 96 -15.94 5.42 -16.55
CA ALA A 96 -16.93 6.42 -16.14
C ALA A 96 -16.88 7.64 -17.06
N GLU A 97 -18.03 8.18 -17.45
CA GLU A 97 -18.13 9.34 -18.34
C GLU A 97 -17.64 10.66 -17.72
N ASN A 98 -17.66 10.75 -16.39
CA ASN A 98 -17.23 11.90 -15.61
C ASN A 98 -16.91 11.50 -14.17
N LEU A 99 -16.35 12.45 -13.40
CA LEU A 99 -15.94 12.21 -12.00
C LEU A 99 -17.10 11.83 -11.08
N LYS A 100 -18.27 12.44 -11.27
CA LYS A 100 -19.47 12.11 -10.47
C LYS A 100 -19.90 10.65 -10.68
N GLU A 101 -19.81 10.16 -11.92
CA GLU A 101 -20.07 8.77 -12.26
C GLU A 101 -19.02 7.84 -11.67
N ALA A 102 -17.75 8.24 -11.66
CA ALA A 102 -16.68 7.48 -11.01
C ALA A 102 -16.94 7.31 -9.49
N PHE A 103 -17.38 8.37 -8.80
CA PHE A 103 -17.77 8.28 -7.40
C PHE A 103 -18.96 7.33 -7.19
N TYR A 104 -19.97 7.42 -8.05
CA TYR A 104 -21.11 6.51 -8.00
C TYR A 104 -20.66 5.05 -8.13
N GLN A 105 -19.87 4.72 -9.16
CA GLN A 105 -19.40 3.37 -9.42
C GLN A 105 -18.57 2.84 -8.25
N SER A 106 -17.66 3.64 -7.70
CA SER A 106 -16.80 3.20 -6.61
C SER A 106 -17.57 2.94 -5.31
N ILE A 107 -18.51 3.82 -4.94
CA ILE A 107 -19.32 3.65 -3.74
C ILE A 107 -20.23 2.43 -3.87
N MET A 108 -20.92 2.31 -5.00
CA MET A 108 -21.81 1.17 -5.24
C MET A 108 -21.04 -0.13 -5.39
N GLY A 109 -19.82 -0.10 -5.94
CA GLY A 109 -18.92 -1.24 -5.98
C GLY A 109 -18.44 -1.73 -4.60
N GLY A 110 -18.51 -0.89 -3.56
CA GLY A 110 -18.20 -1.31 -2.19
C GLY A 110 -17.08 -0.52 -1.50
N MET A 111 -16.59 0.56 -2.11
CA MET A 111 -15.59 1.45 -1.52
C MET A 111 -16.17 2.21 -0.33
N ASP A 112 -15.44 2.24 0.80
CA ASP A 112 -15.88 2.91 2.01
C ASP A 112 -15.17 4.24 2.27
N MET A 113 -13.90 4.34 1.87
CA MET A 113 -13.06 5.50 2.14
C MET A 113 -12.23 5.85 0.91
N HIS A 114 -12.15 7.13 0.58
CA HIS A 114 -11.37 7.63 -0.55
C HIS A 114 -10.10 8.32 -0.06
N MET A 115 -8.97 8.01 -0.69
CA MET A 115 -7.68 8.54 -0.25
C MET A 115 -7.42 9.95 -0.77
N HIS A 116 -7.82 10.23 -2.00
CA HIS A 116 -7.63 11.53 -2.66
C HIS A 116 -8.91 11.91 -3.37
N VAL A 117 -9.52 13.04 -3.01
CA VAL A 117 -10.77 13.46 -3.63
C VAL A 117 -10.95 14.96 -3.61
N ILE A 118 -11.07 15.51 -4.80
CA ILE A 118 -11.50 16.88 -5.03
C ILE A 118 -13.01 16.86 -5.32
N HIS A 119 -13.77 17.72 -4.66
CA HIS A 119 -15.22 17.85 -4.82
C HIS A 119 -16.07 16.63 -4.43
N TRP A 120 -15.50 15.73 -3.63
CA TRP A 120 -16.18 14.52 -3.18
C TRP A 120 -17.50 14.83 -2.46
N ASN A 121 -17.46 15.71 -1.46
CA ASN A 121 -18.62 15.96 -0.62
C ASN A 121 -19.82 16.49 -1.42
N GLU A 122 -19.58 17.42 -2.33
CA GLU A 122 -20.62 18.02 -3.15
C GLU A 122 -21.29 16.98 -4.06
N MET A 123 -20.48 16.21 -4.79
CA MET A 123 -20.98 15.24 -5.77
C MET A 123 -21.68 14.06 -5.11
N VAL A 124 -21.16 13.56 -3.98
CA VAL A 124 -21.81 12.46 -3.25
C VAL A 124 -23.12 12.88 -2.62
N VAL A 125 -23.19 14.09 -2.03
CA VAL A 125 -24.45 14.64 -1.52
C VAL A 125 -25.49 14.79 -2.64
N GLU A 126 -25.06 15.21 -3.84
CA GLU A 126 -25.95 15.26 -5.00
C GLU A 126 -26.45 13.87 -5.40
N LEU A 127 -25.57 12.88 -5.51
CA LEU A 127 -25.93 11.50 -5.85
C LEU A 127 -26.94 10.89 -4.86
N VAL A 128 -26.81 11.21 -3.57
CA VAL A 128 -27.78 10.77 -2.56
C VAL A 128 -29.12 11.52 -2.74
N ARG A 129 -29.10 12.84 -2.96
CA ARG A 129 -30.32 13.63 -3.19
C ARG A 129 -31.06 13.25 -4.47
N GLU A 130 -30.33 12.81 -5.48
CA GLU A 130 -30.89 12.25 -6.72
C GLU A 130 -31.46 10.83 -6.54
N GLY A 131 -31.25 10.21 -5.37
CA GLY A 131 -31.65 8.82 -5.10
C GLY A 131 -30.82 7.75 -5.81
N ARG A 132 -29.68 8.12 -6.37
CA ARG A 132 -28.76 7.19 -7.03
C ARG A 132 -27.95 6.37 -6.03
N ILE A 133 -27.50 6.99 -4.94
CA ILE A 133 -26.87 6.31 -3.81
C ILE A 133 -27.85 6.32 -2.64
N PRO A 134 -28.26 5.17 -2.12
CA PRO A 134 -29.07 5.12 -0.93
C PRO A 134 -28.27 5.59 0.30
N GLU A 135 -28.88 6.40 1.15
CA GLU A 135 -28.22 6.91 2.37
C GLU A 135 -27.69 5.77 3.26
N SER A 136 -28.41 4.64 3.29
CA SER A 136 -27.96 3.43 4.01
C SER A 136 -26.59 2.92 3.55
N ARG A 137 -26.23 3.10 2.27
CA ARG A 137 -24.89 2.71 1.79
C ARG A 137 -23.80 3.62 2.35
N ILE A 138 -24.11 4.91 2.52
CA ILE A 138 -23.19 5.86 3.18
C ILE A 138 -23.07 5.51 4.68
N ASP A 139 -24.19 5.21 5.34
CA ASP A 139 -24.21 4.79 6.75
C ASP A 139 -23.36 3.53 7.00
N GLU A 140 -23.36 2.58 6.08
CA GLU A 140 -22.50 1.40 6.19
C GLU A 140 -21.01 1.77 6.21
N SER A 141 -20.58 2.64 5.31
CA SER A 141 -19.18 3.08 5.23
C SER A 141 -18.79 3.86 6.49
N VAL A 142 -19.64 4.77 6.92
CA VAL A 142 -19.45 5.56 8.17
C VAL A 142 -19.34 4.63 9.37
N ARG A 143 -20.22 3.64 9.49
CA ARG A 143 -20.21 2.66 10.59
C ARG A 143 -18.90 1.87 10.62
N ARG A 144 -18.43 1.35 9.48
CA ARG A 144 -17.17 0.58 9.39
C ARG A 144 -15.96 1.42 9.82
N ILE A 145 -15.90 2.67 9.38
CA ILE A 145 -14.81 3.59 9.72
C ILE A 145 -14.87 3.96 11.21
N LEU A 146 -16.05 4.31 11.73
CA LEU A 146 -16.23 4.67 13.12
C LEU A 146 -15.95 3.50 14.07
N ASP A 147 -16.40 2.28 13.73
CA ASP A 147 -16.13 1.08 14.54
C ASP A 147 -14.62 0.92 14.78
N ILE A 148 -13.81 1.09 13.74
CA ILE A 148 -12.36 0.99 13.88
C ILE A 148 -11.78 2.14 14.70
N LYS A 149 -12.26 3.36 14.52
CA LYS A 149 -11.84 4.51 15.34
C LYS A 149 -12.14 4.29 16.83
N PHE A 150 -13.30 3.74 17.16
CA PHE A 150 -13.65 3.39 18.53
C PHE A 150 -12.75 2.28 19.08
N ARG A 151 -12.52 1.21 18.34
CA ARG A 151 -11.63 0.11 18.76
C ARG A 151 -10.20 0.56 19.01
N LEU A 152 -9.72 1.56 18.26
CA LEU A 152 -8.39 2.14 18.41
C LEU A 152 -8.33 3.20 19.54
N GLY A 153 -9.45 3.53 20.18
CA GLY A 153 -9.51 4.53 21.26
C GLY A 153 -9.21 5.96 20.78
N LEU A 154 -9.44 6.27 19.49
CA LEU A 154 -9.04 7.54 18.91
C LEU A 154 -9.88 8.73 19.42
N PHE A 155 -11.02 8.48 20.06
CA PHE A 155 -11.84 9.51 20.69
C PHE A 155 -11.37 9.85 22.09
N GLU A 156 -10.80 8.88 22.82
CA GLU A 156 -10.24 9.03 24.16
C GLU A 156 -8.79 9.50 24.12
N GLN A 157 -8.03 9.00 23.14
CA GLN A 157 -6.60 9.30 22.96
C GLN A 157 -6.29 9.62 21.49
N PRO A 158 -6.68 10.82 20.99
CA PRO A 158 -6.51 11.16 19.58
C PRO A 158 -5.06 11.46 19.17
N TYR A 159 -4.17 11.66 20.15
CA TYR A 159 -2.76 12.02 19.91
C TYR A 159 -1.82 10.92 20.41
N ALA A 160 -0.74 10.70 19.65
CA ALA A 160 0.37 9.88 20.12
C ALA A 160 1.15 10.59 21.24
N ASP A 161 1.67 9.83 22.20
CA ASP A 161 2.64 10.34 23.16
C ASP A 161 4.01 10.44 22.47
N GLU A 162 4.49 11.67 22.28
CA GLU A 162 5.76 11.93 21.59
C GLU A 162 6.95 11.32 22.34
N ALA A 163 6.96 11.41 23.67
CA ALA A 163 8.06 10.90 24.48
C ALA A 163 8.14 9.36 24.41
N GLU A 164 7.00 8.67 24.46
CA GLU A 164 6.95 7.21 24.29
C GLU A 164 7.29 6.81 22.85
N THR A 165 6.82 7.55 21.84
CA THR A 165 7.16 7.32 20.43
C THR A 165 8.67 7.38 20.22
N MET A 166 9.34 8.37 20.80
CA MET A 166 10.79 8.54 20.66
C MET A 166 11.61 7.45 21.36
N LYS A 167 11.07 6.78 22.38
CA LYS A 167 11.72 5.62 23.01
C LYS A 167 11.69 4.37 22.11
N VAL A 168 10.62 4.21 21.34
CA VAL A 168 10.41 3.04 20.48
C VAL A 168 11.03 3.22 19.12
N ARG A 169 10.92 4.45 18.56
CA ARG A 169 11.43 4.77 17.24
C ARG A 169 12.94 4.57 17.16
N LEU A 170 13.40 3.76 16.21
CA LEU A 170 14.82 3.45 15.99
C LEU A 170 15.54 2.86 17.23
N CYS A 171 14.82 2.22 18.14
CA CYS A 171 15.46 1.50 19.23
C CYS A 171 16.35 0.34 18.71
N ASP A 172 17.23 -0.18 19.54
CA ASP A 172 18.20 -1.21 19.14
C ASP A 172 17.54 -2.45 18.53
N GLU A 173 16.39 -2.86 19.04
CA GLU A 173 15.63 -3.99 18.51
C GLU A 173 15.12 -3.71 17.07
N HIS A 174 14.58 -2.51 16.83
CA HIS A 174 14.12 -2.12 15.48
C HIS A 174 15.28 -2.02 14.49
N ARG A 175 16.43 -1.48 14.92
CA ARG A 175 17.66 -1.41 14.09
C ARG A 175 18.21 -2.81 13.78
N ALA A 176 18.21 -3.71 14.74
CA ALA A 176 18.63 -5.10 14.55
C ALA A 176 17.72 -5.81 13.55
N THR A 177 16.41 -5.67 13.67
CA THR A 177 15.41 -6.24 12.75
C THR A 177 15.57 -5.67 11.34
N ALA A 178 15.78 -4.36 11.20
CA ALA A 178 16.02 -3.72 9.90
C ALA A 178 17.31 -4.26 9.24
N LEU A 179 18.39 -4.41 10.01
CA LEU A 179 19.66 -4.95 9.52
C LEU A 179 19.51 -6.42 9.09
N GLU A 180 18.82 -7.23 9.86
CA GLU A 180 18.53 -8.63 9.52
C GLU A 180 17.69 -8.72 8.25
N SER A 181 16.65 -7.92 8.12
CA SER A 181 15.81 -7.83 6.93
C SER A 181 16.63 -7.45 5.68
N ALA A 182 17.48 -6.43 5.80
CA ALA A 182 18.35 -6.02 4.71
C ALA A 182 19.30 -7.14 4.27
N ARG A 183 19.94 -7.82 5.23
CA ARG A 183 20.84 -8.95 4.94
C ARG A 183 20.13 -10.11 4.24
N ASN A 184 18.91 -10.43 4.68
CA ASN A 184 18.11 -11.51 4.08
C ASN A 184 17.53 -11.13 2.72
N GLY A 185 17.35 -9.83 2.44
CA GLY A 185 16.84 -9.32 1.16
C GLY A 185 17.89 -9.18 0.06
N ILE A 186 19.19 -9.18 0.41
CA ILE A 186 20.27 -9.06 -0.59
C ILE A 186 20.46 -10.38 -1.33
N VAL A 187 20.34 -10.33 -2.67
CA VAL A 187 20.52 -11.49 -3.55
C VAL A 187 21.80 -11.35 -4.37
N LEU A 188 22.70 -12.32 -4.25
CA LEU A 188 23.92 -12.40 -5.06
C LEU A 188 23.61 -13.03 -6.42
N LEU A 189 23.40 -12.20 -7.44
CA LEU A 189 23.02 -12.65 -8.78
C LEU A 189 24.20 -13.30 -9.55
N LYS A 190 25.43 -12.79 -9.36
CA LYS A 190 26.65 -13.29 -9.99
C LYS A 190 27.86 -12.98 -9.12
N ASN A 191 28.78 -13.93 -9.00
CA ASN A 191 30.07 -13.75 -8.35
C ASN A 191 31.13 -14.65 -8.97
N ASP A 192 32.12 -14.06 -9.60
CA ASP A 192 33.27 -14.78 -10.22
C ASP A 192 34.43 -14.86 -9.22
N GLY A 193 34.15 -15.02 -7.93
CA GLY A 193 35.16 -15.19 -6.88
C GLY A 193 35.73 -13.90 -6.32
N VAL A 194 35.09 -12.73 -6.59
CA VAL A 194 35.45 -11.41 -6.03
C VAL A 194 34.95 -11.23 -4.62
N LEU A 195 33.75 -11.71 -4.35
CA LEU A 195 33.11 -11.65 -3.03
C LEU A 195 33.25 -12.99 -2.28
N PRO A 196 33.42 -12.97 -0.95
CA PRO A 196 33.56 -11.79 -0.09
C PRO A 196 34.89 -11.05 -0.32
N LEU A 197 34.86 -9.72 -0.15
CA LEU A 197 36.09 -8.92 -0.22
C LEU A 197 36.97 -9.25 0.98
N ASP A 198 38.23 -9.58 0.71
CA ASP A 198 39.25 -9.76 1.74
C ASP A 198 39.99 -8.45 1.96
N ALA A 199 39.67 -7.76 3.04
CA ALA A 199 40.27 -6.46 3.37
C ALA A 199 41.80 -6.50 3.46
N SER A 200 42.40 -7.65 3.76
CA SER A 200 43.87 -7.82 3.81
C SER A 200 44.56 -7.72 2.44
N ARG A 201 43.80 -7.93 1.38
CA ARG A 201 44.31 -7.90 -0.01
C ARG A 201 44.34 -6.50 -0.62
N TYR A 202 43.59 -5.56 -0.06
CA TYR A 202 43.40 -4.24 -0.65
C TYR A 202 43.93 -3.14 0.28
N LYS A 203 44.86 -2.33 -0.20
CA LYS A 203 45.40 -1.16 0.53
C LYS A 203 44.49 0.06 0.41
N LYS A 204 43.69 0.10 -0.63
CA LYS A 204 42.74 1.21 -0.91
C LYS A 204 41.50 0.64 -1.60
N ILE A 205 40.34 1.10 -1.17
CA ILE A 205 39.08 0.86 -1.82
C ILE A 205 38.55 2.22 -2.30
N MET A 206 38.24 2.35 -3.57
CA MET A 206 37.59 3.52 -4.12
C MET A 206 36.09 3.27 -4.17
N VAL A 207 35.34 4.14 -3.51
CA VAL A 207 33.87 4.14 -3.58
C VAL A 207 33.47 5.32 -4.45
N THR A 208 32.64 5.09 -5.47
CA THR A 208 32.24 6.09 -6.46
C THR A 208 30.80 5.88 -6.89
N GLY A 209 30.21 6.92 -7.44
CA GLY A 209 28.81 6.95 -7.87
C GLY A 209 27.98 7.87 -7.00
N ILE A 210 26.83 8.30 -7.51
CA ILE A 210 25.95 9.28 -6.86
C ILE A 210 25.51 8.84 -5.47
N ASN A 211 25.28 7.53 -5.29
CA ASN A 211 24.79 6.96 -4.02
C ASN A 211 25.92 6.48 -3.09
N ALA A 212 27.18 6.73 -3.42
CA ALA A 212 28.32 6.23 -2.63
C ALA A 212 28.36 6.79 -1.21
N ASP A 213 28.02 8.07 -1.05
CA ASP A 213 27.99 8.79 0.23
C ASP A 213 26.79 9.76 0.24
N ASP A 214 25.61 9.24 0.03
CA ASP A 214 24.37 10.01 -0.08
C ASP A 214 23.34 9.51 0.94
N GLN A 215 22.75 10.42 1.70
CA GLN A 215 21.73 10.12 2.70
C GLN A 215 20.36 9.77 2.06
N ASN A 216 20.17 10.07 0.77
CA ASN A 216 18.92 9.79 0.05
C ASN A 216 18.78 8.34 -0.45
N ILE A 217 19.63 7.42 0.03
CA ILE A 217 19.58 5.99 -0.33
C ILE A 217 18.36 5.24 0.24
N LEU A 218 17.52 5.91 1.01
CA LEU A 218 16.31 5.31 1.61
C LEU A 218 15.20 4.97 0.59
N GLY A 219 15.27 5.54 -0.62
CA GLY A 219 14.31 5.31 -1.70
C GLY A 219 13.21 6.39 -1.79
N ASP A 220 12.48 6.37 -2.91
CA ASP A 220 11.56 7.45 -3.31
C ASP A 220 10.37 7.64 -2.38
N TRP A 221 9.88 6.56 -1.78
CA TRP A 221 8.73 6.58 -0.86
C TRP A 221 9.11 6.73 0.61
N SER A 222 10.36 7.03 0.90
CA SER A 222 10.83 7.27 2.24
C SER A 222 10.74 8.76 2.59
N ALA A 223 10.25 9.09 3.79
CA ALA A 223 10.38 10.44 4.30
C ALA A 223 11.86 10.77 4.54
N PRO A 224 12.28 12.03 4.35
CA PRO A 224 13.62 12.45 4.72
C PRO A 224 13.92 12.11 6.18
N GLU A 225 15.09 11.55 6.42
CA GLU A 225 15.56 11.19 7.76
C GLU A 225 16.80 12.02 8.10
N LYS A 226 17.12 12.15 9.39
CA LYS A 226 18.35 12.81 9.80
C LYS A 226 19.55 11.97 9.39
N ASP A 227 20.62 12.62 8.96
CA ASP A 227 21.86 11.97 8.51
C ASP A 227 22.40 10.96 9.53
N GLU A 228 22.33 11.28 10.82
CA GLU A 228 22.74 10.38 11.92
C GLU A 228 22.01 9.03 11.98
N ASN A 229 20.85 8.94 11.33
CA ASN A 229 20.03 7.73 11.30
C ASN A 229 20.20 6.91 10.00
N VAL A 230 20.96 7.40 9.05
CA VAL A 230 21.23 6.74 7.77
C VAL A 230 22.70 6.37 7.69
N THR A 231 23.00 5.11 7.46
CA THR A 231 24.37 4.66 7.21
C THR A 231 24.62 4.60 5.71
N THR A 232 25.47 5.48 5.18
CA THR A 232 25.82 5.46 3.76
C THR A 232 26.67 4.23 3.39
N ILE A 233 26.78 3.93 2.10
CA ILE A 233 27.63 2.82 1.62
C ILE A 233 29.09 3.06 2.04
N LEU A 234 29.58 4.29 1.93
CA LEU A 234 30.94 4.67 2.34
C LEU A 234 31.15 4.48 3.86
N GLU A 235 30.19 4.90 4.67
CA GLU A 235 30.23 4.73 6.12
C GLU A 235 30.21 3.25 6.51
N GLY A 236 29.30 2.46 5.90
CA GLY A 236 29.24 1.01 6.13
C GLY A 236 30.56 0.31 5.78
N LEU A 237 31.22 0.70 4.70
CA LEU A 237 32.55 0.17 4.33
C LEU A 237 33.62 0.58 5.34
N LYS A 238 33.63 1.82 5.83
CA LYS A 238 34.59 2.28 6.87
C LYS A 238 34.43 1.52 8.20
N MET A 239 33.23 1.03 8.53
CA MET A 239 33.00 0.23 9.74
C MET A 239 33.69 -1.14 9.71
N ILE A 240 33.86 -1.74 8.54
CA ILE A 240 34.43 -3.09 8.37
C ILE A 240 35.82 -3.10 7.78
N ALA A 241 36.25 -2.01 7.14
CA ALA A 241 37.58 -1.84 6.52
C ALA A 241 38.09 -0.43 6.80
N PRO A 242 38.46 -0.13 8.08
CA PRO A 242 38.91 1.19 8.51
C PRO A 242 40.26 1.61 7.90
#